data_7ed90be42d69aa2bdba7075c3f9bba87
#
_entry.id   7ed90be42d69aa2bdba7075c3f9bba87
#
_cell.length_a   1.000
_cell.length_b   1.000
_cell.length_c   1.000
_cell.angle_alpha   90.00
_cell.angle_beta   90.00
_cell.angle_gamma   90.00
#
_symmetry.space_group_name_H-M   'P 1'
#
loop_
_entity.id
_entity.type
_entity.pdbx_description
1 polymer ?
#
loop_
_entity_poly.entity_id
_entity_poly.type
_entity_poly.pdbx_seq_one_letter_code
_entity_poly.pdbx_strand_id
1 'polypeptide(L)'
;MKKQKVSDAVIHRLPRYYRYLDDLYNNNVVRISSSSLGSKMGITASQIRQDLSCFGEFGQQGYGYNVAELRSEIGHILGIDKGHRLIIIGVGHLGHALLQNFDFEKVGFHVDTAFDISPDLIGTNIHDVTIRSMDELEQYVAENRPNVAVLTVPQHVAQPMASRLIDLGIKGFWNFTNVELSTDVPDVFFEDVHFVDTLLTLSYRITRP
;
A
#
# COMPACT_ATOMS: atom_id res chain seq x y z
N MET A 1 8.21 -10.94 -26.43
CA MET A 1 7.53 -9.63 -26.37
C MET A 1 8.19 -8.82 -25.27
N LYS A 2 8.71 -7.60 -25.53
CA LYS A 2 9.20 -6.70 -24.46
C LYS A 2 7.99 -6.31 -23.62
N LYS A 3 7.95 -6.67 -22.33
CA LYS A 3 6.99 -6.10 -21.37
C LYS A 3 7.13 -4.58 -21.45
N GLN A 4 6.11 -3.90 -21.92
CA GLN A 4 6.08 -2.43 -21.93
C GLN A 4 6.18 -1.99 -20.47
N LYS A 5 7.19 -1.18 -20.12
CA LYS A 5 7.36 -0.69 -18.75
C LYS A 5 6.16 0.20 -18.43
N VAL A 6 5.31 -0.24 -17.52
CA VAL A 6 4.17 0.54 -17.04
C VAL A 6 4.70 1.77 -16.32
N SER A 7 4.13 2.94 -16.58
CA SER A 7 4.58 4.18 -15.92
C SER A 7 4.10 4.22 -14.46
N ASP A 8 4.89 4.83 -13.59
CA ASP A 8 4.56 5.01 -12.16
C ASP A 8 3.21 5.71 -11.97
N ALA A 9 2.90 6.68 -12.84
CA ALA A 9 1.60 7.35 -12.82
C ALA A 9 0.41 6.40 -13.05
N VAL A 10 0.56 5.34 -13.83
CA VAL A 10 -0.46 4.29 -14.00
C VAL A 10 -0.53 3.43 -12.75
N ILE A 11 0.63 3.01 -12.23
CA ILE A 11 0.72 2.19 -11.00
C ILE A 11 0.02 2.89 -9.83
N HIS A 12 0.29 4.16 -9.60
CA HIS A 12 -0.36 4.95 -8.53
C HIS A 12 -1.87 5.16 -8.71
N ARG A 13 -2.41 4.97 -9.92
CA ARG A 13 -3.86 5.01 -10.15
C ARG A 13 -4.56 3.67 -9.89
N LEU A 14 -3.87 2.53 -10.01
CA LEU A 14 -4.46 1.21 -9.83
C LEU A 14 -5.19 1.01 -8.48
N PRO A 15 -4.63 1.42 -7.32
CA PRO A 15 -5.33 1.33 -6.05
C PRO A 15 -6.65 2.10 -6.04
N ARG A 16 -6.74 3.24 -6.74
CA ARG A 16 -7.99 4.00 -6.88
C ARG A 16 -9.01 3.24 -7.73
N TYR A 17 -8.58 2.60 -8.84
CA TYR A 17 -9.46 1.73 -9.63
C TYR A 17 -10.00 0.60 -8.77
N TYR A 18 -9.12 -0.11 -8.05
CA TYR A 18 -9.53 -1.20 -7.19
C TYR A 18 -10.57 -0.79 -6.17
N ARG A 19 -10.35 0.30 -5.45
CA ARG A 19 -11.28 0.82 -4.44
C ARG A 19 -12.65 1.15 -5.02
N TYR A 20 -12.71 1.85 -6.17
CA TYR A 20 -13.98 2.15 -6.81
C TYR A 20 -14.71 0.92 -7.32
N LEU A 21 -13.98 -0.06 -7.83
CA LEU A 21 -14.56 -1.33 -8.28
C LEU A 21 -15.02 -2.18 -7.10
N ASP A 22 -14.29 -2.15 -5.97
CA ASP A 22 -14.70 -2.81 -4.73
C ASP A 22 -16.01 -2.24 -4.19
N ASP A 23 -16.14 -0.90 -4.17
CA ASP A 23 -17.39 -0.23 -3.80
C ASP A 23 -18.55 -0.62 -4.73
N LEU A 24 -18.32 -0.67 -6.03
CA LEU A 24 -19.32 -1.07 -7.00
C LEU A 24 -19.74 -2.54 -6.84
N TYR A 25 -18.77 -3.42 -6.64
CA TYR A 25 -18.99 -4.84 -6.41
C TYR A 25 -19.85 -5.08 -5.15
N ASN A 26 -19.53 -4.40 -4.05
CA ASN A 26 -20.27 -4.51 -2.79
C ASN A 26 -21.71 -3.94 -2.91
N ASN A 27 -21.95 -3.04 -3.89
CA ASN A 27 -23.27 -2.53 -4.23
C ASN A 27 -23.98 -3.33 -5.35
N ASN A 28 -23.50 -4.52 -5.67
CA ASN A 28 -24.04 -5.43 -6.69
C ASN A 28 -24.14 -4.82 -8.11
N VAL A 29 -23.27 -3.87 -8.43
CA VAL A 29 -23.18 -3.32 -9.80
C VAL A 29 -22.44 -4.30 -10.68
N VAL A 30 -23.12 -4.83 -11.69
CA VAL A 30 -22.57 -5.86 -12.58
C VAL A 30 -21.65 -5.27 -13.64
N ARG A 31 -21.99 -4.10 -14.20
CA ARG A 31 -21.24 -3.48 -15.31
C ARG A 31 -21.05 -1.98 -15.12
N ILE A 32 -19.92 -1.46 -15.61
CA ILE A 32 -19.63 -0.04 -15.64
C ILE A 32 -18.95 0.36 -16.96
N SER A 33 -19.30 1.53 -17.49
CA SER A 33 -18.61 2.10 -18.66
C SER A 33 -17.32 2.84 -18.25
N SER A 34 -16.36 2.98 -19.19
CA SER A 34 -15.19 3.84 -18.96
C SER A 34 -15.56 5.30 -18.66
N SER A 35 -16.65 5.79 -19.24
CA SER A 35 -17.16 7.14 -18.96
C SER A 35 -17.66 7.28 -17.52
N SER A 36 -18.49 6.34 -17.05
CA SER A 36 -19.02 6.34 -15.67
C SER A 36 -17.93 6.17 -14.64
N LEU A 37 -16.97 5.28 -14.89
CA LEU A 37 -15.82 5.09 -14.01
C LEU A 37 -14.92 6.34 -13.98
N GLY A 38 -14.67 6.95 -15.15
CA GLY A 38 -13.90 8.19 -15.28
C GLY A 38 -14.54 9.36 -14.53
N SER A 39 -15.84 9.51 -14.65
CA SER A 39 -16.60 10.54 -13.93
C SER A 39 -16.43 10.39 -12.41
N LYS A 40 -16.51 9.17 -11.86
CA LYS A 40 -16.29 8.91 -10.42
C LYS A 40 -14.85 9.21 -9.97
N MET A 41 -13.86 8.97 -10.83
CA MET A 41 -12.45 9.15 -10.54
C MET A 41 -11.92 10.55 -10.88
N GLY A 42 -12.68 11.40 -11.59
CA GLY A 42 -12.24 12.70 -12.06
C GLY A 42 -11.20 12.62 -13.18
N ILE A 43 -11.25 11.58 -14.02
CA ILE A 43 -10.38 11.37 -15.19
C ILE A 43 -11.19 11.02 -16.43
N THR A 44 -10.58 11.13 -17.61
CA THR A 44 -11.29 10.88 -18.87
C THR A 44 -11.49 9.39 -19.13
N ALA A 45 -12.54 9.03 -19.86
CA ALA A 45 -12.76 7.68 -20.34
C ALA A 45 -11.60 7.15 -21.21
N SER A 46 -10.93 8.04 -21.94
CA SER A 46 -9.74 7.72 -22.73
C SER A 46 -8.57 7.29 -21.84
N GLN A 47 -8.34 8.04 -20.74
CA GLN A 47 -7.28 7.71 -19.77
C GLN A 47 -7.53 6.35 -19.13
N ILE A 48 -8.78 6.03 -18.76
CA ILE A 48 -9.14 4.71 -18.21
C ILE A 48 -8.79 3.58 -19.18
N ARG A 49 -9.21 3.73 -20.46
CA ARG A 49 -8.89 2.72 -21.48
C ARG A 49 -7.39 2.57 -21.69
N GLN A 50 -6.64 3.68 -21.71
CA GLN A 50 -5.20 3.67 -21.87
C GLN A 50 -4.50 3.00 -20.69
N ASP A 51 -4.87 3.34 -19.45
CA ASP A 51 -4.28 2.75 -18.25
C ASP A 51 -4.52 1.24 -18.22
N LEU A 52 -5.77 0.80 -18.43
CA LEU A 52 -6.10 -0.61 -18.40
C LEU A 52 -5.43 -1.39 -19.53
N SER A 53 -5.27 -0.80 -20.72
CA SER A 53 -4.59 -1.47 -21.85
C SER A 53 -3.13 -1.83 -21.59
N CYS A 54 -2.48 -1.22 -20.57
CA CYS A 54 -1.14 -1.61 -20.13
C CYS A 54 -1.06 -3.03 -19.55
N PHE A 55 -2.20 -3.59 -19.11
CA PHE A 55 -2.27 -4.86 -18.41
C PHE A 55 -3.05 -5.95 -19.17
N GLY A 56 -3.69 -5.59 -20.26
CA GLY A 56 -4.45 -6.53 -21.08
C GLY A 56 -5.68 -5.90 -21.75
N GLU A 57 -6.47 -6.73 -22.38
CA GLU A 57 -7.74 -6.31 -22.99
C GLU A 57 -8.87 -6.54 -21.98
N PHE A 58 -9.45 -5.46 -21.47
CA PHE A 58 -10.57 -5.50 -20.54
C PHE A 58 -11.85 -5.00 -21.21
N GLY A 59 -12.92 -5.77 -21.05
CA GLY A 59 -14.25 -5.41 -21.51
C GLY A 59 -14.45 -5.59 -23.02
N GLN A 60 -15.68 -5.39 -23.47
CA GLN A 60 -16.06 -5.41 -24.88
C GLN A 60 -16.55 -4.02 -25.31
N GLN A 61 -16.23 -3.65 -26.54
CA GLN A 61 -16.66 -2.38 -27.10
C GLN A 61 -18.20 -2.27 -27.06
N GLY A 62 -18.71 -1.18 -26.47
CA GLY A 62 -20.14 -0.94 -26.33
C GLY A 62 -20.79 -1.54 -25.06
N TYR A 63 -20.16 -2.53 -24.41
CA TYR A 63 -20.73 -3.21 -23.24
C TYR A 63 -20.12 -2.76 -21.90
N GLY A 64 -19.00 -2.04 -21.93
CA GLY A 64 -18.25 -1.64 -20.72
C GLY A 64 -17.52 -2.79 -20.06
N TYR A 65 -17.14 -2.60 -18.81
CA TYR A 65 -16.39 -3.57 -18.00
C TYR A 65 -17.33 -4.37 -17.10
N ASN A 66 -17.10 -5.66 -16.97
CA ASN A 66 -17.63 -6.45 -15.88
C ASN A 66 -16.92 -6.05 -14.57
N VAL A 67 -17.66 -5.64 -13.57
CA VAL A 67 -17.10 -5.09 -12.33
C VAL A 67 -16.35 -6.16 -11.55
N ALA A 68 -16.91 -7.36 -11.41
CA ALA A 68 -16.31 -8.45 -10.66
C ALA A 68 -14.99 -8.92 -11.31
N GLU A 69 -15.00 -9.10 -12.64
CA GLU A 69 -13.82 -9.53 -13.40
C GLU A 69 -12.71 -8.46 -13.33
N LEU A 70 -13.03 -7.20 -13.64
CA LEU A 70 -12.05 -6.13 -13.65
C LEU A 70 -11.47 -5.88 -12.24
N ARG A 71 -12.30 -5.97 -11.18
CA ARG A 71 -11.85 -5.89 -9.79
C ARG A 71 -10.84 -6.99 -9.47
N SER A 72 -11.17 -8.23 -9.85
CA SER A 72 -10.31 -9.40 -9.62
C SER A 72 -8.96 -9.24 -10.32
N GLU A 73 -8.98 -8.85 -11.59
CA GLU A 73 -7.76 -8.66 -12.39
C GLU A 73 -6.87 -7.54 -11.84
N ILE A 74 -7.45 -6.39 -11.47
CA ILE A 74 -6.69 -5.30 -10.84
C ILE A 74 -6.16 -5.73 -9.47
N GLY A 75 -6.93 -6.48 -8.69
CA GLY A 75 -6.47 -7.06 -7.43
C GLY A 75 -5.26 -7.98 -7.62
N HIS A 76 -5.29 -8.83 -8.65
CA HIS A 76 -4.17 -9.69 -9.01
C HIS A 76 -2.92 -8.88 -9.44
N ILE A 77 -3.11 -7.84 -10.26
CA ILE A 77 -2.02 -6.93 -10.68
C ILE A 77 -1.40 -6.23 -9.48
N LEU A 78 -2.21 -5.79 -8.51
CA LEU A 78 -1.77 -5.16 -7.26
C LEU A 78 -1.13 -6.15 -6.27
N GLY A 79 -1.25 -7.46 -6.51
CA GLY A 79 -0.69 -8.48 -5.64
C GLY A 79 -1.51 -8.74 -4.36
N ILE A 80 -2.78 -8.35 -4.31
CA ILE A 80 -3.66 -8.55 -3.14
C ILE A 80 -3.80 -10.05 -2.79
N ASP A 81 -3.67 -10.91 -3.79
CA ASP A 81 -3.72 -12.38 -3.67
C ASP A 81 -2.39 -13.03 -3.24
N LYS A 82 -1.33 -12.25 -3.03
CA LYS A 82 0.01 -12.79 -2.73
C LYS A 82 0.25 -13.05 -1.25
N GLY A 83 -0.53 -12.44 -0.36
CA GLY A 83 -0.37 -12.61 1.08
C GLY A 83 0.98 -12.12 1.57
N HIS A 84 1.29 -10.85 1.32
CA HIS A 84 2.55 -10.26 1.77
C HIS A 84 2.63 -10.24 3.29
N ARG A 85 3.75 -10.74 3.83
CA ARG A 85 4.03 -10.73 5.27
C ARG A 85 4.67 -9.42 5.67
N LEU A 86 4.11 -8.78 6.69
CA LEU A 86 4.43 -7.43 7.10
C LEU A 86 4.79 -7.38 8.59
N ILE A 87 5.80 -6.58 8.93
CA ILE A 87 6.13 -6.20 10.30
C ILE A 87 5.97 -4.70 10.49
N ILE A 88 5.62 -4.26 11.71
CA ILE A 88 5.53 -2.83 12.05
C ILE A 88 6.68 -2.48 12.99
N ILE A 89 7.42 -1.42 12.66
CA ILE A 89 8.52 -0.90 13.46
C ILE A 89 8.11 0.43 14.10
N GLY A 90 8.00 0.43 15.43
CA GLY A 90 7.48 1.53 16.24
C GLY A 90 5.97 1.38 16.50
N VAL A 91 5.57 1.24 17.76
CA VAL A 91 4.18 1.12 18.19
C VAL A 91 3.76 2.33 19.04
N GLY A 92 4.26 3.50 18.65
CA GLY A 92 3.76 4.79 19.17
C GLY A 92 2.32 5.04 18.72
N HIS A 93 1.84 6.27 18.87
CA HIS A 93 0.43 6.60 18.55
C HIS A 93 0.00 6.16 17.14
N LEU A 94 0.85 6.36 16.12
CA LEU A 94 0.50 6.00 14.75
C LEU A 94 0.57 4.48 14.52
N GLY A 95 1.64 3.82 14.93
CA GLY A 95 1.77 2.36 14.79
C GLY A 95 0.64 1.63 15.52
N HIS A 96 0.30 2.07 16.73
CA HIS A 96 -0.85 1.56 17.48
C HIS A 96 -2.18 1.78 16.73
N ALA A 97 -2.40 2.98 16.19
CA ALA A 97 -3.62 3.29 15.44
C ALA A 97 -3.74 2.46 14.15
N LEU A 98 -2.63 2.20 13.45
CA LEU A 98 -2.61 1.33 12.28
C LEU A 98 -2.98 -0.11 12.66
N LEU A 99 -2.37 -0.66 13.70
CA LEU A 99 -2.68 -2.00 14.20
C LEU A 99 -4.14 -2.13 14.62
N GLN A 100 -4.71 -1.10 15.23
CA GLN A 100 -6.06 -1.14 15.78
C GLN A 100 -7.16 -0.94 14.74
N ASN A 101 -6.91 -0.15 13.69
CA ASN A 101 -8.00 0.35 12.83
C ASN A 101 -7.82 0.01 11.34
N PHE A 102 -6.66 -0.50 10.91
CA PHE A 102 -6.43 -0.80 9.51
C PHE A 102 -6.58 -2.30 9.25
N ASP A 103 -7.43 -2.64 8.28
CA ASP A 103 -7.65 -4.02 7.85
C ASP A 103 -6.61 -4.40 6.77
N PHE A 104 -5.46 -4.87 7.22
CA PHE A 104 -4.35 -5.28 6.36
C PHE A 104 -4.69 -6.49 5.50
N GLU A 105 -5.45 -7.44 6.04
CA GLU A 105 -5.86 -8.66 5.33
C GLU A 105 -6.71 -8.35 4.10
N LYS A 106 -7.59 -7.36 4.22
CA LYS A 106 -8.44 -6.93 3.11
C LYS A 106 -7.64 -6.44 1.89
N VAL A 107 -6.42 -5.98 2.09
CA VAL A 107 -5.54 -5.46 1.03
C VAL A 107 -4.36 -6.38 0.72
N GLY A 108 -4.39 -7.61 1.21
CA GLY A 108 -3.43 -8.67 0.86
C GLY A 108 -2.15 -8.66 1.68
N PHE A 109 -2.16 -8.03 2.87
CA PHE A 109 -1.04 -8.03 3.80
C PHE A 109 -1.42 -8.73 5.10
N HIS A 110 -0.54 -9.59 5.58
CA HIS A 110 -0.66 -10.22 6.89
C HIS A 110 0.35 -9.57 7.85
N VAL A 111 -0.14 -9.03 8.97
CA VAL A 111 0.74 -8.46 10.01
C VAL A 111 1.22 -9.56 10.91
N ASP A 112 2.48 -9.92 10.76
CA ASP A 112 3.09 -11.01 11.55
C ASP A 112 3.31 -10.61 13.01
N THR A 113 3.89 -9.42 13.22
CA THR A 113 4.28 -8.90 14.54
C THR A 113 4.62 -7.40 14.43
N ALA A 114 4.77 -6.75 15.58
CA ALA A 114 5.27 -5.39 15.67
C ALA A 114 6.46 -5.34 16.63
N PHE A 115 7.32 -4.34 16.45
CA PHE A 115 8.52 -4.13 17.26
C PHE A 115 8.52 -2.74 17.88
N ASP A 116 8.89 -2.66 19.14
CA ASP A 116 9.08 -1.40 19.85
C ASP A 116 10.24 -1.50 20.84
N ILE A 117 10.72 -0.34 21.32
CA ILE A 117 11.75 -0.24 22.36
C ILE A 117 11.16 -0.05 23.75
N SER A 118 9.85 0.27 23.85
CA SER A 118 9.18 0.57 25.12
C SER A 118 8.94 -0.70 25.93
N PRO A 119 9.50 -0.82 27.14
CA PRO A 119 9.27 -1.98 28.01
C PRO A 119 7.78 -2.17 28.34
N ASP A 120 7.00 -1.10 28.37
CA ASP A 120 5.57 -1.14 28.72
C ASP A 120 4.72 -1.77 27.59
N LEU A 121 5.24 -1.76 26.36
CA LEU A 121 4.56 -2.33 25.20
C LEU A 121 5.03 -3.76 24.87
N ILE A 122 6.29 -4.06 25.15
CA ILE A 122 6.89 -5.38 24.83
C ILE A 122 6.13 -6.50 25.57
N GLY A 123 5.74 -7.53 24.82
CA GLY A 123 4.97 -8.66 25.32
C GLY A 123 3.46 -8.45 25.35
N THR A 124 2.98 -7.23 25.06
CA THR A 124 1.53 -6.95 24.93
C THR A 124 1.03 -7.28 23.53
N ASN A 125 -0.29 -7.38 23.38
CA ASN A 125 -0.95 -7.62 22.11
C ASN A 125 -1.87 -6.47 21.74
N ILE A 126 -1.91 -6.14 20.45
CA ILE A 126 -2.97 -5.33 19.86
C ILE A 126 -3.69 -6.23 18.87
N HIS A 127 -4.95 -6.58 19.14
CA HIS A 127 -5.64 -7.71 18.51
C HIS A 127 -4.77 -8.98 18.57
N ASP A 128 -4.53 -9.61 17.44
CA ASP A 128 -3.72 -10.84 17.33
C ASP A 128 -2.23 -10.58 17.11
N VAL A 129 -1.78 -9.32 17.10
CA VAL A 129 -0.40 -8.94 16.85
C VAL A 129 0.35 -8.71 18.15
N THR A 130 1.38 -9.54 18.41
CA THR A 130 2.27 -9.40 19.57
C THR A 130 3.31 -8.32 19.31
N ILE A 131 3.56 -7.46 20.30
CA ILE A 131 4.64 -6.47 20.27
C ILE A 131 5.91 -7.08 20.87
N ARG A 132 7.00 -7.10 20.09
CA ARG A 132 8.28 -7.68 20.46
C ARG A 132 9.34 -6.61 20.74
N SER A 133 10.40 -7.03 21.46
CA SER A 133 11.59 -6.18 21.61
C SER A 133 12.31 -6.04 20.27
N MET A 134 12.91 -4.86 20.04
CA MET A 134 13.82 -4.63 18.92
C MET A 134 15.06 -5.54 18.97
N ASP A 135 15.40 -6.13 20.13
CA ASP A 135 16.50 -7.09 20.28
C ASP A 135 16.18 -8.45 19.62
N GLU A 136 14.91 -8.75 19.36
CA GLU A 136 14.47 -9.99 18.71
C GLU A 136 14.39 -9.85 17.16
N LEU A 137 14.61 -8.63 16.61
CA LEU A 137 14.32 -8.32 15.21
C LEU A 137 15.05 -9.22 14.23
N GLU A 138 16.39 -9.38 14.38
CA GLU A 138 17.22 -10.16 13.46
C GLU A 138 16.81 -11.63 13.46
N GLN A 139 16.66 -12.20 14.65
CA GLN A 139 16.24 -13.60 14.79
C GLN A 139 14.87 -13.80 14.16
N TYR A 140 13.91 -12.90 14.45
CA TYR A 140 12.56 -12.99 13.93
C TYR A 140 12.52 -12.93 12.40
N VAL A 141 13.22 -11.95 11.81
CA VAL A 141 13.28 -11.80 10.34
C VAL A 141 13.94 -13.00 9.67
N ALA A 142 15.00 -13.54 10.26
CA ALA A 142 15.69 -14.73 9.73
C ALA A 142 14.77 -15.97 9.70
N GLU A 143 13.96 -16.16 10.75
CA GLU A 143 13.05 -17.31 10.89
C GLU A 143 11.76 -17.16 10.04
N ASN A 144 11.19 -15.95 10.02
CA ASN A 144 9.84 -15.71 9.48
C ASN A 144 9.83 -15.09 8.09
N ARG A 145 10.91 -14.43 7.69
CA ARG A 145 11.11 -13.82 6.36
C ARG A 145 9.97 -12.88 5.92
N PRO A 146 9.57 -11.90 6.73
CA PRO A 146 8.64 -10.88 6.28
C PRO A 146 9.27 -10.13 5.10
N ASN A 147 8.44 -9.68 4.17
CA ASN A 147 8.94 -9.00 2.97
C ASN A 147 8.59 -7.50 2.94
N VAL A 148 7.79 -7.04 3.90
CA VAL A 148 7.39 -5.63 4.03
C VAL A 148 7.58 -5.14 5.47
N ALA A 149 8.01 -3.90 5.62
CA ALA A 149 8.06 -3.19 6.90
C ALA A 149 7.27 -1.88 6.84
N VAL A 150 6.45 -1.63 7.86
CA VAL A 150 5.85 -0.31 8.12
C VAL A 150 6.73 0.44 9.10
N LEU A 151 7.14 1.66 8.73
CA LEU A 151 7.99 2.50 9.57
C LEU A 151 7.18 3.64 10.19
N THR A 152 7.01 3.59 11.50
CA THR A 152 6.33 4.61 12.32
C THR A 152 7.22 5.10 13.47
N VAL A 153 8.52 5.13 13.20
CA VAL A 153 9.57 5.57 14.12
C VAL A 153 9.89 7.06 13.97
N PRO A 154 10.59 7.68 14.95
CA PRO A 154 11.07 9.06 14.80
C PRO A 154 12.00 9.24 13.58
N GLN A 155 11.96 10.45 12.99
CA GLN A 155 12.68 10.76 11.74
C GLN A 155 14.18 10.41 11.79
N HIS A 156 14.85 10.71 12.92
CA HIS A 156 16.30 10.52 13.05
C HIS A 156 16.75 9.05 13.04
N VAL A 157 15.84 8.11 13.27
CA VAL A 157 16.14 6.67 13.21
C VAL A 157 15.61 5.99 11.94
N ALA A 158 14.86 6.70 11.11
CA ALA A 158 14.17 6.13 9.96
C ALA A 158 15.15 5.51 8.94
N GLN A 159 16.11 6.29 8.45
CA GLN A 159 17.08 5.79 7.45
C GLN A 159 18.00 4.68 8.00
N PRO A 160 18.59 4.78 9.22
CA PRO A 160 19.35 3.67 9.81
C PRO A 160 18.51 2.40 9.97
N MET A 161 17.24 2.53 10.36
CA MET A 161 16.34 1.39 10.50
C MET A 161 16.02 0.76 9.16
N ALA A 162 15.72 1.56 8.13
CA ALA A 162 15.50 1.06 6.78
C ALA A 162 16.72 0.28 6.26
N SER A 163 17.92 0.82 6.43
CA SER A 163 19.18 0.15 6.02
C SER A 163 19.35 -1.19 6.75
N ARG A 164 19.14 -1.24 8.07
CA ARG A 164 19.20 -2.48 8.86
C ARG A 164 18.21 -3.54 8.36
N LEU A 165 16.97 -3.13 8.03
CA LEU A 165 15.94 -4.03 7.52
C LEU A 165 16.22 -4.52 6.10
N ILE A 166 16.83 -3.67 5.25
CA ILE A 166 17.29 -4.05 3.90
C ILE A 166 18.38 -5.12 3.99
N ASP A 167 19.34 -4.96 4.90
CA ASP A 167 20.40 -5.95 5.13
C ASP A 167 19.83 -7.30 5.60
N LEU A 168 18.68 -7.27 6.28
CA LEU A 168 17.94 -8.48 6.69
C LEU A 168 17.05 -9.06 5.57
N GLY A 169 16.97 -8.40 4.40
CA GLY A 169 16.27 -8.90 3.22
C GLY A 169 14.83 -8.37 3.04
N ILE A 170 14.40 -7.39 3.81
CA ILE A 170 13.13 -6.68 3.60
C ILE A 170 13.22 -5.85 2.31
N LYS A 171 12.19 -5.91 1.47
CA LYS A 171 12.18 -5.26 0.16
C LYS A 171 11.14 -4.17 0.00
N GLY A 172 10.06 -4.21 0.77
CA GLY A 172 8.99 -3.23 0.71
C GLY A 172 8.93 -2.39 1.99
N PHE A 173 8.78 -1.08 1.85
CA PHE A 173 8.69 -0.16 2.97
C PHE A 173 7.48 0.76 2.82
N TRP A 174 6.58 0.75 3.80
CA TRP A 174 5.52 1.74 3.92
C TRP A 174 5.93 2.74 5.00
N ASN A 175 6.36 3.91 4.54
CA ASN A 175 7.09 4.87 5.36
C ASN A 175 6.20 6.03 5.82
N PHE A 176 6.04 6.18 7.14
CA PHE A 176 5.28 7.26 7.78
C PHE A 176 6.16 8.26 8.53
N THR A 177 7.46 8.21 8.34
CA THR A 177 8.41 8.97 9.17
C THR A 177 8.62 10.42 8.72
N ASN A 178 7.97 10.85 7.62
CA ASN A 178 8.16 12.16 6.98
C ASN A 178 9.61 12.44 6.53
N VAL A 179 10.37 11.39 6.23
CA VAL A 179 11.72 11.46 5.64
C VAL A 179 11.68 10.62 4.36
N GLU A 180 12.19 11.15 3.27
CA GLU A 180 12.42 10.37 2.05
C GLU A 180 13.54 9.37 2.31
N LEU A 181 13.23 8.08 2.17
CA LEU A 181 14.20 7.00 2.33
C LEU A 181 14.84 6.65 0.99
N SER A 182 16.10 6.26 1.02
CA SER A 182 16.83 5.89 -0.19
C SER A 182 17.76 4.70 0.05
N THR A 183 18.08 3.98 -1.03
CA THR A 183 19.05 2.88 -1.03
C THR A 183 19.61 2.65 -2.43
N ASP A 184 20.85 2.17 -2.51
CA ASP A 184 21.45 1.69 -3.76
C ASP A 184 21.18 0.18 -4.00
N VAL A 185 20.54 -0.51 -3.05
CA VAL A 185 20.20 -1.91 -3.19
C VAL A 185 19.05 -2.08 -4.19
N PRO A 186 19.22 -2.87 -5.25
CA PRO A 186 18.16 -3.05 -6.25
C PRO A 186 16.95 -3.81 -5.69
N ASP A 187 15.80 -3.61 -6.33
CA ASP A 187 14.53 -4.28 -5.98
C ASP A 187 14.06 -4.01 -4.54
N VAL A 188 14.41 -2.86 -3.99
CA VAL A 188 13.84 -2.30 -2.76
C VAL A 188 12.94 -1.13 -3.12
N PHE A 189 11.76 -1.09 -2.52
CA PHE A 189 10.71 -0.13 -2.84
C PHE A 189 10.24 0.59 -1.59
N PHE A 190 10.12 1.93 -1.69
CA PHE A 190 9.58 2.78 -0.64
C PHE A 190 8.28 3.43 -1.12
N GLU A 191 7.25 3.38 -0.28
CA GLU A 191 6.03 4.18 -0.42
C GLU A 191 5.97 5.14 0.75
N ASP A 192 6.25 6.42 0.47
CA ASP A 192 6.31 7.48 1.46
C ASP A 192 4.93 8.11 1.66
N VAL A 193 4.48 8.20 2.90
CA VAL A 193 3.20 8.82 3.28
C VAL A 193 3.45 10.18 3.90
N HIS A 194 3.20 11.24 3.14
CA HIS A 194 3.32 12.63 3.59
C HIS A 194 1.93 13.24 3.82
N PHE A 195 1.45 13.24 5.07
CA PHE A 195 0.14 13.82 5.39
C PHE A 195 0.04 15.30 5.06
N VAL A 196 1.16 16.03 5.20
CA VAL A 196 1.22 17.47 4.94
C VAL A 196 0.93 17.82 3.48
N ASP A 197 1.31 16.99 2.53
CA ASP A 197 1.09 17.23 1.10
C ASP A 197 -0.40 17.31 0.76
N THR A 198 -1.21 16.47 1.39
CA THR A 198 -2.67 16.50 1.23
C THR A 198 -3.30 17.76 1.83
N LEU A 199 -2.78 18.23 2.98
CA LEU A 199 -3.22 19.50 3.60
C LEU A 199 -2.82 20.70 2.75
N LEU A 200 -1.61 20.73 2.20
CA LEU A 200 -1.16 21.79 1.30
C LEU A 200 -2.00 21.82 0.01
N THR A 201 -2.32 20.65 -0.53
CA THR A 201 -3.22 20.53 -1.68
C THR A 201 -4.61 21.07 -1.35
N LEU A 202 -5.15 20.77 -0.16
CA LEU A 202 -6.43 21.31 0.30
C LEU A 202 -6.33 22.83 0.46
N SER A 203 -5.29 23.35 1.11
CA SER A 203 -5.05 24.77 1.29
C SER A 203 -5.07 25.52 -0.06
N TYR A 204 -4.37 24.99 -1.05
CA TYR A 204 -4.37 25.55 -2.40
C TYR A 204 -5.80 25.63 -3.00
N ARG A 205 -6.60 24.57 -2.83
CA ARG A 205 -7.97 24.52 -3.39
C ARG A 205 -8.93 25.51 -2.73
N ILE A 206 -8.82 25.72 -1.42
CA ILE A 206 -9.69 26.66 -0.68
C ILE A 206 -9.24 28.12 -0.84
N THR A 207 -8.00 28.38 -1.23
CA THR A 207 -7.48 29.74 -1.44
C THR A 207 -7.82 30.29 -2.84
N ARG A 208 -8.16 29.41 -3.78
CA ARG A 208 -8.61 29.84 -5.11
C ARG A 208 -10.14 29.91 -5.13
N PRO A 209 -10.72 31.04 -5.55
CA PRO A 209 -12.18 31.19 -5.74
C PRO A 209 -12.69 30.35 -6.90
#